data_ab6e75db4f4c75c7c898cc4f69e5fb21
#
_entry.id   ab6e75db4f4c75c7c898cc4f69e5fb21
#
_cell.length_a   1.000
_cell.length_b   1.000
_cell.length_c   1.000
_cell.angle_alpha   90.00
_cell.angle_beta   90.00
_cell.angle_gamma   90.00
#
_symmetry.space_group_name_H-M   'P 1'
#
loop_
_entity.id
_entity.type
_entity.pdbx_description
1 polymer ?
#
loop_
_entity_poly.entity_id
_entity_poly.type
_entity_poly.pdbx_seq_one_letter_code
_entity_poly.pdbx_strand_id
1 'polypeptide(L)'
;IDGISYGSYIVPGLLMLTLLTQSISNTSFGIFFPKFNGTIYEILAAPISTFEIVLAFVGAGATKTLIVGIVIFITSTFFVEVKVMYPLLMVFLLILVAFTFALFGFLIGLMSSNFEQMSIIPTLVITPMVFLGGSLYSLDMLPEFWQTVTYFNPVVYLINGLRFAFYGVSDFNIWVSIISMIVFLIACVTVVTVLLKKGYNIKS
;
A
#
# COMPACT_ATOMS: atom_id res chain seq x y z
N ILE A 1 3.74 20.92 -14.21
CA ILE A 1 3.76 19.65 -14.95
C ILE A 1 2.35 19.44 -15.50
N ASP A 2 2.19 19.22 -16.80
CA ASP A 2 0.88 19.03 -17.49
C ASP A 2 -0.19 20.09 -17.16
N GLY A 3 0.23 21.36 -16.98
CA GLY A 3 -0.67 22.45 -16.58
C GLY A 3 -1.10 22.45 -15.11
N ILE A 4 -0.57 21.55 -14.30
CA ILE A 4 -0.83 21.41 -12.87
C ILE A 4 0.33 22.05 -12.09
N SER A 5 0.03 22.76 -10.99
CA SER A 5 1.09 23.28 -10.11
C SER A 5 1.91 22.13 -9.53
N TYR A 6 3.20 22.32 -9.33
CA TYR A 6 4.08 21.28 -8.78
C TYR A 6 3.58 20.76 -7.41
N GLY A 7 3.11 21.67 -6.55
CA GLY A 7 2.56 21.29 -5.24
C GLY A 7 1.35 20.38 -5.35
N SER A 8 0.44 20.66 -6.28
CA SER A 8 -0.72 19.80 -6.52
C SER A 8 -0.32 18.45 -7.15
N TYR A 9 0.65 18.46 -8.06
CA TYR A 9 1.13 17.26 -8.76
C TYR A 9 1.69 16.19 -7.82
N ILE A 10 2.38 16.58 -6.74
CA ILE A 10 3.01 15.64 -5.79
C ILE A 10 2.02 15.03 -4.79
N VAL A 11 0.83 15.61 -4.60
CA VAL A 11 -0.15 15.14 -3.60
C VAL A 11 -0.52 13.65 -3.78
N PRO A 12 -0.90 13.18 -4.97
CA PRO A 12 -1.19 11.75 -5.17
C PRO A 12 -0.01 10.83 -4.85
N GLY A 13 1.22 11.26 -5.19
CA GLY A 13 2.45 10.51 -4.89
C GLY A 13 2.73 10.41 -3.40
N LEU A 14 2.58 11.50 -2.65
CA LEU A 14 2.75 11.51 -1.18
C LEU A 14 1.67 10.73 -0.46
N LEU A 15 0.42 10.81 -0.94
CA LEU A 15 -0.67 9.95 -0.45
C LEU A 15 -0.33 8.48 -0.66
N MET A 16 0.14 8.12 -1.85
CA MET A 16 0.53 6.74 -2.16
C MET A 16 1.67 6.27 -1.27
N LEU A 17 2.74 7.07 -1.10
CA LEU A 17 3.84 6.75 -0.18
C LEU A 17 3.34 6.43 1.22
N THR A 18 2.47 7.27 1.75
CA THR A 18 1.91 7.09 3.09
C THR A 18 1.03 5.83 3.16
N LEU A 19 0.14 5.63 2.19
CA LEU A 19 -0.72 4.46 2.17
C LEU A 19 0.08 3.15 2.12
N LEU A 20 1.09 3.07 1.26
CA LEU A 20 1.91 1.87 1.13
C LEU A 20 2.70 1.59 2.41
N THR A 21 3.45 2.57 2.89
CA THR A 21 4.31 2.41 4.08
C THR A 21 3.50 2.17 5.35
N GLN A 22 2.43 2.92 5.57
CA GLN A 22 1.57 2.79 6.75
C GLN A 22 0.74 1.51 6.76
N SER A 23 0.18 1.08 5.61
CA SER A 23 -0.56 -0.18 5.53
C SER A 23 0.33 -1.36 5.92
N ILE A 24 1.53 -1.41 5.36
CA ILE A 24 2.50 -2.47 5.68
C ILE A 24 2.89 -2.40 7.15
N SER A 25 3.35 -1.25 7.63
CA SER A 25 3.86 -1.10 9.00
C SER A 25 2.79 -1.36 10.06
N ASN A 26 1.58 -0.80 9.89
CA ASN A 26 0.50 -0.97 10.86
C ASN A 26 0.07 -2.43 10.98
N THR A 27 -0.04 -3.14 9.85
CA THR A 27 -0.49 -4.53 9.87
C THR A 27 0.61 -5.48 10.28
N SER A 28 1.84 -5.28 9.81
CA SER A 28 2.97 -6.13 10.21
C SER A 28 3.24 -6.04 11.72
N PHE A 29 3.21 -4.84 12.29
CA PHE A 29 3.31 -4.64 13.72
C PHE A 29 2.11 -5.25 14.46
N GLY A 30 0.90 -5.07 13.92
CA GLY A 30 -0.34 -5.59 14.50
C GLY A 30 -0.31 -7.10 14.73
N ILE A 31 0.20 -7.90 13.78
CA ILE A 31 0.30 -9.36 13.91
C ILE A 31 1.58 -9.81 14.64
N PHE A 32 2.69 -9.10 14.45
CA PHE A 32 3.96 -9.47 15.06
C PHE A 32 3.93 -9.28 16.59
N PHE A 33 3.35 -8.20 17.09
CA PHE A 33 3.33 -7.88 18.51
C PHE A 33 2.62 -8.96 19.37
N PRO A 34 1.40 -9.42 19.03
CA PRO A 34 0.78 -10.58 19.67
C PRO A 34 1.62 -11.86 19.60
N LYS A 35 2.34 -12.08 18.48
CA LYS A 35 3.25 -13.20 18.33
C LYS A 35 4.44 -13.08 19.27
N PHE A 36 5.03 -11.89 19.39
CA PHE A 36 6.19 -11.62 20.22
C PHE A 36 5.91 -11.79 21.73
N ASN A 37 4.74 -11.34 22.20
CA ASN A 37 4.36 -11.43 23.62
C ASN A 37 3.57 -12.69 23.99
N GLY A 38 3.30 -13.58 23.00
CA GLY A 38 2.59 -14.83 23.22
C GLY A 38 1.06 -14.74 23.21
N THR A 39 0.45 -13.55 23.15
CA THR A 39 -1.01 -13.37 23.10
C THR A 39 -1.66 -14.01 21.86
N ILE A 40 -0.86 -14.25 20.81
CA ILE A 40 -1.33 -14.93 19.60
C ILE A 40 -1.96 -16.29 19.89
N TYR A 41 -1.48 -17.01 20.91
CA TYR A 41 -2.02 -18.32 21.29
C TYR A 41 -3.43 -18.24 21.86
N GLU A 42 -3.78 -17.15 22.54
CA GLU A 42 -5.13 -16.89 23.03
C GLU A 42 -6.09 -16.64 21.86
N ILE A 43 -5.63 -15.87 20.86
CA ILE A 43 -6.39 -15.60 19.64
C ILE A 43 -6.64 -16.90 18.85
N LEU A 44 -5.63 -17.76 18.76
CA LEU A 44 -5.73 -19.06 18.06
C LEU A 44 -6.56 -20.10 18.82
N ALA A 45 -6.67 -19.99 20.15
CA ALA A 45 -7.52 -20.86 20.97
C ALA A 45 -9.00 -20.44 20.92
N ALA A 46 -9.31 -19.22 20.49
CA ALA A 46 -10.67 -18.77 20.33
C ALA A 46 -11.40 -19.52 19.19
N PRO A 47 -12.73 -19.73 19.28
CA PRO A 47 -13.51 -20.44 18.26
C PRO A 47 -13.79 -19.54 17.03
N ILE A 48 -12.73 -18.97 16.43
CA ILE A 48 -12.78 -18.10 15.25
C ILE A 48 -11.99 -18.71 14.11
N SER A 49 -12.44 -18.47 12.89
CA SER A 49 -11.76 -18.98 11.70
C SER A 49 -10.48 -18.21 11.41
N THR A 50 -9.52 -18.87 10.78
CA THR A 50 -8.27 -18.22 10.33
C THR A 50 -8.53 -17.04 9.39
N PHE A 51 -9.59 -17.12 8.58
CA PHE A 51 -10.00 -16.04 7.69
C PHE A 51 -10.44 -14.79 8.48
N GLU A 52 -11.21 -14.98 9.55
CA GLU A 52 -11.64 -13.88 10.43
C GLU A 52 -10.46 -13.23 11.14
N ILE A 53 -9.45 -14.00 11.56
CA ILE A 53 -8.21 -13.47 12.13
C ILE A 53 -7.49 -12.57 11.12
N VAL A 54 -7.29 -13.06 9.89
CA VAL A 54 -6.64 -12.27 8.83
C VAL A 54 -7.43 -11.01 8.54
N LEU A 55 -8.75 -11.14 8.37
CA LEU A 55 -9.63 -10.01 8.08
C LEU A 55 -9.60 -8.94 9.19
N ALA A 56 -9.54 -9.37 10.46
CA ALA A 56 -9.45 -8.46 11.60
C ALA A 56 -8.14 -7.65 11.58
N PHE A 57 -6.99 -8.30 11.43
CA PHE A 57 -5.69 -7.61 11.40
C PHE A 57 -5.52 -6.72 10.16
N VAL A 58 -5.87 -7.25 8.98
CA VAL A 58 -5.80 -6.51 7.71
C VAL A 58 -6.80 -5.34 7.71
N GLY A 59 -8.03 -5.59 8.16
CA GLY A 59 -9.06 -4.56 8.26
C GLY A 59 -8.67 -3.43 9.22
N ALA A 60 -8.14 -3.77 10.40
CA ALA A 60 -7.67 -2.79 11.36
C ALA A 60 -6.51 -1.94 10.80
N GLY A 61 -5.50 -2.58 10.17
CA GLY A 61 -4.38 -1.89 9.55
C GLY A 61 -4.79 -1.00 8.38
N ALA A 62 -5.64 -1.50 7.49
CA ALA A 62 -6.17 -0.74 6.36
C ALA A 62 -7.01 0.44 6.81
N THR A 63 -7.92 0.26 7.77
CA THR A 63 -8.76 1.34 8.30
C THR A 63 -7.92 2.45 8.92
N LYS A 64 -6.94 2.10 9.76
CA LYS A 64 -6.01 3.07 10.35
C LYS A 64 -5.27 3.86 9.27
N THR A 65 -4.81 3.18 8.24
CA THR A 65 -4.11 3.81 7.10
C THR A 65 -5.01 4.74 6.31
N LEU A 66 -6.26 4.33 6.04
CA LEU A 66 -7.23 5.18 5.34
C LEU A 66 -7.55 6.45 6.14
N ILE A 67 -7.67 6.38 7.46
CA ILE A 67 -7.85 7.55 8.31
C ILE A 67 -6.66 8.51 8.16
N VAL A 68 -5.43 8.00 8.20
CA VAL A 68 -4.23 8.83 7.98
C VAL A 68 -4.22 9.44 6.57
N GLY A 69 -4.59 8.65 5.55
CA GLY A 69 -4.72 9.14 4.17
C GLY A 69 -5.74 10.27 4.03
N ILE A 70 -6.90 10.14 4.68
CA ILE A 70 -7.93 11.20 4.71
C ILE A 70 -7.39 12.47 5.37
N VAL A 71 -6.70 12.34 6.50
CA VAL A 71 -6.08 13.49 7.18
C VAL A 71 -5.07 14.19 6.28
N ILE A 72 -4.20 13.45 5.59
CA ILE A 72 -3.22 14.01 4.65
C ILE A 72 -3.94 14.69 3.48
N PHE A 73 -4.97 14.04 2.91
CA PHE A 73 -5.76 14.61 1.83
C PHE A 73 -6.41 15.95 2.24
N ILE A 74 -7.09 15.99 3.39
CA ILE A 74 -7.70 17.21 3.90
C ILE A 74 -6.62 18.28 4.17
N THR A 75 -5.52 17.89 4.80
CA THR A 75 -4.42 18.84 5.08
C THR A 75 -3.85 19.41 3.79
N SER A 76 -3.67 18.60 2.74
CA SER A 76 -3.14 19.08 1.46
C SER A 76 -4.01 20.16 0.81
N THR A 77 -5.33 20.13 1.01
CA THR A 77 -6.25 21.13 0.44
C THR A 77 -6.07 22.54 1.03
N PHE A 78 -5.43 22.68 2.21
CA PHE A 78 -5.10 23.96 2.79
C PHE A 78 -3.85 24.61 2.18
N PHE A 79 -2.99 23.82 1.56
CA PHE A 79 -1.70 24.30 1.03
C PHE A 79 -1.67 24.40 -0.49
N VAL A 80 -2.45 23.58 -1.18
CA VAL A 80 -2.48 23.52 -2.64
C VAL A 80 -3.90 23.31 -3.16
N GLU A 81 -4.14 23.78 -4.38
CA GLU A 81 -5.41 23.52 -5.07
C GLU A 81 -5.47 22.05 -5.52
N VAL A 82 -6.18 21.25 -4.77
CA VAL A 82 -6.42 19.84 -5.10
C VAL A 82 -7.73 19.72 -5.86
N LYS A 83 -7.66 19.23 -7.10
CA LYS A 83 -8.84 18.90 -7.90
C LYS A 83 -9.00 17.38 -7.92
N VAL A 84 -10.22 16.90 -7.69
CA VAL A 84 -10.55 15.47 -7.82
C VAL A 84 -11.53 15.31 -8.96
N MET A 85 -11.04 14.80 -10.09
CA MET A 85 -11.85 14.62 -11.30
C MET A 85 -12.75 13.39 -11.20
N TYR A 86 -12.24 12.31 -10.62
CA TYR A 86 -12.95 11.03 -10.48
C TYR A 86 -12.99 10.57 -9.02
N PRO A 87 -13.88 11.15 -8.16
CA PRO A 87 -13.87 10.86 -6.72
C PRO A 87 -14.17 9.40 -6.38
N LEU A 88 -15.06 8.75 -7.11
CA LEU A 88 -15.37 7.33 -6.88
C LEU A 88 -14.17 6.43 -7.20
N LEU A 89 -13.45 6.71 -8.27
CA LEU A 89 -12.23 5.98 -8.63
C LEU A 89 -11.14 6.21 -7.59
N MET A 90 -10.98 7.45 -7.11
CA MET A 90 -10.02 7.77 -6.04
C MET A 90 -10.30 6.94 -4.79
N VAL A 91 -11.54 6.94 -4.29
CA VAL A 91 -11.93 6.18 -3.10
C VAL A 91 -11.71 4.69 -3.31
N PHE A 92 -12.11 4.16 -4.47
CA PHE A 92 -11.90 2.75 -4.81
C PHE A 92 -10.41 2.38 -4.79
N LEU A 93 -9.55 3.17 -5.42
CA LEU A 93 -8.10 2.92 -5.46
C LEU A 93 -7.47 3.03 -4.06
N LEU A 94 -7.85 4.02 -3.25
CA LEU A 94 -7.35 4.17 -1.88
C LEU A 94 -7.69 2.94 -1.03
N ILE A 95 -8.93 2.45 -1.10
CA ILE A 95 -9.36 1.25 -0.39
C ILE A 95 -8.60 0.02 -0.90
N LEU A 96 -8.55 -0.17 -2.21
CA LEU A 96 -7.86 -1.31 -2.83
C LEU A 96 -6.39 -1.36 -2.44
N VAL A 97 -5.67 -0.22 -2.50
CA VAL A 97 -4.26 -0.10 -2.07
C VAL A 97 -4.13 -0.41 -0.59
N ALA A 98 -4.92 0.23 0.27
CA ALA A 98 -4.82 0.07 1.72
C ALA A 98 -5.00 -1.41 2.13
N PHE A 99 -6.01 -2.10 1.62
CA PHE A 99 -6.25 -3.51 1.93
C PHE A 99 -5.18 -4.43 1.35
N THR A 100 -4.75 -4.20 0.10
CA THR A 100 -3.72 -5.03 -0.54
C THR A 100 -2.39 -4.95 0.21
N PHE A 101 -1.95 -3.75 0.55
CA PHE A 101 -0.69 -3.56 1.25
C PHE A 101 -0.79 -3.84 2.75
N ALA A 102 -1.97 -3.77 3.37
CA ALA A 102 -2.21 -4.31 4.69
C ALA A 102 -2.07 -5.85 4.69
N LEU A 103 -2.61 -6.53 3.68
CA LEU A 103 -2.44 -7.98 3.54
C LEU A 103 -0.96 -8.37 3.30
N PHE A 104 -0.24 -7.59 2.51
CA PHE A 104 1.21 -7.75 2.34
C PHE A 104 1.97 -7.50 3.65
N GLY A 105 1.58 -6.48 4.42
CA GLY A 105 2.11 -6.22 5.77
C GLY A 105 1.83 -7.38 6.73
N PHE A 106 0.66 -8.01 6.65
CA PHE A 106 0.33 -9.20 7.42
C PHE A 106 1.33 -10.34 7.14
N LEU A 107 1.65 -10.58 5.86
CA LEU A 107 2.66 -11.58 5.46
C LEU A 107 4.03 -11.26 6.06
N ILE A 108 4.47 -10.00 5.98
CA ILE A 108 5.75 -9.57 6.54
C ILE A 108 5.78 -9.82 8.04
N GLY A 109 4.76 -9.37 8.79
CA GLY A 109 4.69 -9.56 10.22
C GLY A 109 4.63 -11.02 10.65
N LEU A 110 3.94 -11.87 9.86
CA LEU A 110 3.89 -13.31 10.10
C LEU A 110 5.27 -13.96 9.94
N MET A 111 6.06 -13.53 8.94
CA MET A 111 7.37 -14.08 8.63
C MET A 111 8.51 -13.48 9.44
N SER A 112 8.31 -12.31 10.05
CA SER A 112 9.34 -11.61 10.81
C SER A 112 9.64 -12.30 12.14
N SER A 113 10.93 -12.27 12.52
CA SER A 113 11.44 -12.80 13.79
C SER A 113 11.83 -11.69 14.78
N ASN A 114 11.98 -10.45 14.29
CA ASN A 114 12.31 -9.28 15.11
C ASN A 114 11.70 -7.99 14.55
N PHE A 115 11.69 -6.92 15.38
CA PHE A 115 11.12 -5.62 15.01
C PHE A 115 11.83 -4.95 13.82
N GLU A 116 13.13 -5.17 13.67
CA GLU A 116 13.92 -4.58 12.59
C GLU A 116 13.47 -5.11 11.23
N GLN A 117 13.24 -6.41 11.11
CA GLN A 117 12.79 -7.03 9.85
C GLN A 117 11.48 -6.44 9.33
N MET A 118 10.57 -6.00 10.21
CA MET A 118 9.30 -5.40 9.80
C MET A 118 9.48 -4.02 9.15
N SER A 119 10.52 -3.27 9.54
CA SER A 119 10.77 -1.93 9.02
C SER A 119 11.64 -1.92 7.74
N ILE A 120 12.39 -2.99 7.49
CA ILE A 120 13.28 -3.10 6.32
C ILE A 120 12.49 -2.94 5.01
N ILE A 121 11.41 -3.69 4.84
CA ILE A 121 10.64 -3.67 3.58
C ILE A 121 9.98 -2.31 3.32
N PRO A 122 9.22 -1.70 4.26
CA PRO A 122 8.67 -0.36 4.04
C PRO A 122 9.75 0.69 3.76
N THR A 123 10.85 0.66 4.50
CA THR A 123 11.86 1.73 4.44
C THR A 123 12.85 1.55 3.29
N LEU A 124 13.38 0.34 3.09
CA LEU A 124 14.44 0.11 2.12
C LEU A 124 13.94 -0.37 0.75
N VAL A 125 12.72 -0.87 0.67
CA VAL A 125 12.16 -1.36 -0.60
C VAL A 125 11.06 -0.42 -1.09
N ILE A 126 9.99 -0.25 -0.31
CA ILE A 126 8.81 0.50 -0.77
C ILE A 126 9.13 1.98 -0.95
N THR A 127 9.84 2.61 0.00
CA THR A 127 10.13 4.05 -0.09
C THR A 127 10.94 4.40 -1.35
N PRO A 128 12.06 3.74 -1.70
CA PRO A 128 12.73 3.97 -2.96
C PRO A 128 11.86 3.67 -4.19
N MET A 129 11.06 2.60 -4.16
CA MET A 129 10.15 2.29 -5.26
C MET A 129 9.11 3.37 -5.50
N VAL A 130 8.58 4.00 -4.45
CA VAL A 130 7.64 5.12 -4.57
C VAL A 130 8.33 6.35 -5.18
N PHE A 131 9.53 6.68 -4.73
CA PHE A 131 10.28 7.80 -5.30
C PHE A 131 10.64 7.55 -6.77
N LEU A 132 11.15 6.38 -7.11
CA LEU A 132 11.43 5.98 -8.50
C LEU A 132 10.14 5.81 -9.33
N GLY A 133 9.00 5.61 -8.69
CA GLY A 133 7.69 5.49 -9.33
C GLY A 133 7.06 6.79 -9.80
N GLY A 134 7.81 7.91 -9.81
CA GLY A 134 7.31 9.20 -10.29
C GLY A 134 6.40 9.92 -9.28
N SER A 135 6.59 9.70 -7.97
CA SER A 135 5.80 10.40 -6.94
C SER A 135 6.05 11.90 -6.91
N LEU A 136 7.27 12.33 -7.23
CA LEU A 136 7.72 13.73 -7.15
C LEU A 136 8.02 14.36 -8.51
N TYR A 137 8.01 13.59 -9.60
CA TYR A 137 8.35 14.06 -10.95
C TYR A 137 7.54 13.29 -11.99
N SER A 138 7.46 13.82 -13.22
CA SER A 138 6.90 13.10 -14.37
C SER A 138 7.94 12.14 -14.93
N LEU A 139 7.49 10.97 -15.43
CA LEU A 139 8.37 9.96 -16.04
C LEU A 139 9.15 10.50 -17.23
N ASP A 140 8.58 11.45 -17.98
CA ASP A 140 9.23 12.09 -19.13
C ASP A 140 10.47 12.92 -18.76
N MET A 141 10.63 13.26 -17.46
CA MET A 141 11.83 13.97 -16.97
C MET A 141 13.02 13.03 -16.74
N LEU A 142 12.81 11.72 -16.79
CA LEU A 142 13.88 10.73 -16.60
C LEU A 142 14.61 10.45 -17.91
N PRO A 143 15.93 10.14 -17.86
CA PRO A 143 16.63 9.53 -18.98
C PRO A 143 15.98 8.20 -19.40
N GLU A 144 16.05 7.86 -20.70
CA GLU A 144 15.38 6.67 -21.28
C GLU A 144 15.67 5.36 -20.53
N PHE A 145 16.89 5.19 -20.04
CA PHE A 145 17.27 4.03 -19.23
C PHE A 145 16.41 3.92 -17.96
N TRP A 146 16.26 5.02 -17.22
CA TRP A 146 15.49 5.03 -15.98
C TRP A 146 13.98 4.94 -16.23
N GLN A 147 13.48 5.48 -17.35
CA GLN A 147 12.09 5.27 -17.75
C GLN A 147 11.81 3.77 -17.91
N THR A 148 12.72 3.05 -18.60
CA THR A 148 12.59 1.60 -18.79
C THR A 148 12.61 0.84 -17.46
N VAL A 149 13.51 1.19 -16.54
CA VAL A 149 13.57 0.60 -15.19
C VAL A 149 12.27 0.85 -14.42
N THR A 150 11.71 2.05 -14.55
CA THR A 150 10.47 2.44 -13.86
C THR A 150 9.27 1.59 -14.34
N TYR A 151 9.22 1.16 -15.58
CA TYR A 151 8.15 0.29 -16.07
C TYR A 151 8.08 -1.08 -15.37
N PHE A 152 9.18 -1.55 -14.81
CA PHE A 152 9.21 -2.77 -13.98
C PHE A 152 8.81 -2.52 -12.52
N ASN A 153 8.65 -1.26 -12.12
CA ASN A 153 8.24 -0.89 -10.77
C ASN A 153 6.71 -0.94 -10.65
N PRO A 154 6.11 -1.89 -9.90
CA PRO A 154 4.65 -1.96 -9.78
C PRO A 154 4.04 -0.71 -9.13
N VAL A 155 4.82 0.02 -8.32
CA VAL A 155 4.33 1.22 -7.62
C VAL A 155 4.02 2.36 -8.57
N VAL A 156 4.69 2.44 -9.73
CA VAL A 156 4.42 3.49 -10.73
C VAL A 156 2.97 3.44 -11.21
N TYR A 157 2.45 2.24 -11.41
CA TYR A 157 1.06 2.05 -11.86
C TYR A 157 0.04 2.51 -10.82
N LEU A 158 0.39 2.35 -9.52
CA LEU A 158 -0.47 2.79 -8.41
C LEU A 158 -0.52 4.31 -8.30
N ILE A 159 0.64 4.96 -8.38
CA ILE A 159 0.76 6.43 -8.36
C ILE A 159 0.04 7.03 -9.55
N ASN A 160 0.26 6.45 -10.74
CA ASN A 160 -0.38 6.87 -11.98
C ASN A 160 -1.90 6.72 -11.91
N GLY A 161 -2.42 5.60 -11.39
CA GLY A 161 -3.84 5.39 -11.20
C GLY A 161 -4.48 6.44 -10.29
N LEU A 162 -3.81 6.77 -9.18
CA LEU A 162 -4.28 7.79 -8.26
C LEU A 162 -4.19 9.19 -8.89
N ARG A 163 -3.12 9.50 -9.60
CA ARG A 163 -2.96 10.77 -10.33
C ARG A 163 -4.05 10.95 -11.39
N PHE A 164 -4.39 9.90 -12.10
CA PHE A 164 -5.52 9.92 -13.04
C PHE A 164 -6.84 10.24 -12.33
N ALA A 165 -7.09 9.66 -11.15
CA ALA A 165 -8.30 9.93 -10.38
C ALA A 165 -8.38 11.39 -9.91
N PHE A 166 -7.25 12.03 -9.63
CA PHE A 166 -7.17 13.43 -9.24
C PHE A 166 -7.31 14.38 -10.42
N TYR A 167 -6.51 14.21 -11.46
CA TYR A 167 -6.31 15.23 -12.49
C TYR A 167 -6.69 14.78 -13.89
N GLY A 168 -7.07 13.53 -14.10
CA GLY A 168 -7.34 12.97 -15.43
C GLY A 168 -6.08 12.78 -16.27
N VAL A 169 -4.90 13.06 -15.73
CA VAL A 169 -3.61 12.90 -16.40
C VAL A 169 -2.97 11.57 -16.01
N SER A 170 -2.45 10.86 -17.00
CA SER A 170 -1.97 9.49 -16.83
C SER A 170 -0.87 9.20 -17.84
N ASP A 171 0.29 8.74 -17.35
CA ASP A 171 1.39 8.26 -18.19
C ASP A 171 1.06 6.87 -18.80
N PHE A 172 0.11 6.14 -18.19
CA PHE A 172 -0.29 4.78 -18.59
C PHE A 172 -1.80 4.65 -18.67
N ASN A 173 -2.25 3.62 -19.37
CA ASN A 173 -3.67 3.25 -19.37
C ASN A 173 -4.10 2.86 -17.93
N ILE A 174 -5.17 3.49 -17.42
CA ILE A 174 -5.72 3.26 -16.10
C ILE A 174 -6.04 1.77 -15.83
N TRP A 175 -6.44 1.03 -16.86
CA TRP A 175 -6.74 -0.40 -16.73
C TRP A 175 -5.51 -1.23 -16.36
N VAL A 176 -4.31 -0.83 -16.82
CA VAL A 176 -3.05 -1.49 -16.44
C VAL A 176 -2.81 -1.32 -14.95
N SER A 177 -3.06 -0.12 -14.40
CA SER A 177 -2.95 0.17 -12.98
C SER A 177 -3.90 -0.70 -12.14
N ILE A 178 -5.16 -0.79 -12.54
CA ILE A 178 -6.18 -1.57 -11.82
C ILE A 178 -5.86 -3.07 -11.90
N ILE A 179 -5.52 -3.59 -13.08
CA ILE A 179 -5.22 -5.00 -13.29
C ILE A 179 -3.98 -5.42 -12.48
N SER A 180 -2.90 -4.64 -12.54
CA SER A 180 -1.67 -4.93 -11.79
C SER A 180 -1.95 -5.03 -10.28
N MET A 181 -2.81 -4.16 -9.77
CA MET A 181 -3.21 -4.13 -8.37
C MET A 181 -4.02 -5.38 -7.99
N ILE A 182 -5.00 -5.76 -8.82
CA ILE A 182 -5.82 -6.95 -8.58
C ILE A 182 -4.95 -8.22 -8.63
N VAL A 183 -4.02 -8.30 -9.58
CA VAL A 183 -3.08 -9.42 -9.67
C VAL A 183 -2.22 -9.51 -8.40
N PHE A 184 -1.70 -8.38 -7.91
CA PHE A 184 -0.91 -8.35 -6.69
C PHE A 184 -1.76 -8.73 -5.45
N LEU A 185 -3.00 -8.26 -5.36
CA LEU A 185 -3.95 -8.66 -4.31
C LEU A 185 -4.17 -10.17 -4.32
N ILE A 186 -4.47 -10.75 -5.48
CA ILE A 186 -4.69 -12.20 -5.62
C ILE A 186 -3.44 -12.99 -5.21
N ALA A 187 -2.26 -12.53 -5.61
CA ALA A 187 -1.00 -13.14 -5.20
C ALA A 187 -0.84 -13.13 -3.66
N CYS A 188 -1.07 -11.98 -3.02
CA CYS A 188 -1.01 -11.87 -1.56
C CYS A 188 -2.03 -12.79 -0.86
N VAL A 189 -3.29 -12.81 -1.31
CA VAL A 189 -4.33 -13.70 -0.77
C VAL A 189 -3.92 -15.16 -0.89
N THR A 190 -3.39 -15.54 -2.06
CA THR A 190 -2.94 -16.92 -2.30
C THR A 190 -1.81 -17.31 -1.35
N VAL A 191 -0.79 -16.47 -1.21
CA VAL A 191 0.36 -16.73 -0.32
C VAL A 191 -0.09 -16.82 1.13
N VAL A 192 -0.92 -15.88 1.61
CA VAL A 192 -1.49 -15.93 2.98
C VAL A 192 -2.22 -17.24 3.20
N THR A 193 -3.11 -17.61 2.30
CA THR A 193 -3.92 -18.83 2.42
C THR A 193 -3.05 -20.09 2.47
N VAL A 194 -2.00 -20.16 1.64
CA VAL A 194 -1.06 -21.30 1.62
C VAL A 194 -0.26 -21.39 2.91
N LEU A 195 0.27 -20.28 3.40
CA LEU A 195 1.07 -20.23 4.64
C LEU A 195 0.23 -20.63 5.85
N LEU A 196 -0.99 -20.12 5.95
CA LEU A 196 -1.87 -20.41 7.05
C LEU A 196 -2.33 -21.89 7.04
N LYS A 197 -2.64 -22.47 5.87
CA LYS A 197 -2.97 -23.90 5.74
C LYS A 197 -1.80 -24.80 6.13
N LYS A 198 -0.56 -24.37 5.89
CA LYS A 198 0.65 -25.12 6.28
C LYS A 198 1.01 -24.94 7.77
N GLY A 199 0.30 -24.09 8.51
CA GLY A 199 0.63 -23.78 9.90
C GLY A 199 1.97 -23.06 10.07
N TYR A 200 2.43 -22.38 9.01
CA TYR A 200 3.76 -21.76 8.98
C TYR A 200 3.86 -20.61 9.99
N ASN A 201 4.87 -20.69 10.87
CA ASN A 201 5.27 -19.65 11.82
C ASN A 201 4.19 -19.15 12.81
N ILE A 202 3.08 -19.85 12.95
CA ILE A 202 2.04 -19.56 13.95
C ILE A 202 2.28 -20.38 15.23
N LYS A 203 3.06 -21.46 15.13
CA LYS A 203 3.31 -22.43 16.20
C LYS A 203 4.78 -22.55 16.62
N SER A 204 5.60 -21.57 16.31
CA SER A 204 7.03 -21.59 16.74
C SER A 204 7.28 -20.67 17.92
#